data_26e31c371269b79dd3958f809dd71a59
#
_entry.id   26e31c371269b79dd3958f809dd71a59
#
_cell.length_a   1.000
_cell.length_b   1.000
_cell.length_c   1.000
_cell.angle_alpha   90.00
_cell.angle_beta   90.00
_cell.angle_gamma   90.00
#
_symmetry.space_group_name_H-M   'P 1'
#
loop_
_entity.id
_entity.type
_entity.pdbx_description
1 polymer ?
#
loop_
_entity_poly.entity_id
_entity_poly.type
_entity_poly.pdbx_seq_one_letter_code
_entity_poly.pdbx_strand_id
1 'polypeptide(L)'
;MNNATPVIAAIPNYNMGHHLRKLLPQVLAQGYDRVYVMDDGSTDDSVAIVKAFDGDVQLVEARENQGCTANRNQVLKVLDGDELIHFIDADMDLATDNIAHVARELAARYADHGVGAIGGLVSRADGSQEPYNFGPAFTLQTHLTGIPPVLDRVRERPKLARAIQHSVRPVVKNYPNVLDEAAPQQAFWLHEGNMLIYADVYESLGGYDINMRNHGAQDLAIRLEKKGIKRWFDPSIEVVHHYIDVRGKKRKKQQYESLRYLVGKHGIKPWVTGQYR
;
A
#
# COMPACT_ATOMS: atom_id res chain seq x y z
N MET A 1 29.88 5.44 -13.60
CA MET A 1 28.48 5.16 -13.99
C MET A 1 27.65 5.32 -12.74
N ASN A 2 26.78 6.32 -12.68
CA ASN A 2 25.83 6.41 -11.56
C ASN A 2 24.85 5.23 -11.71
N ASN A 3 25.08 4.14 -10.96
CA ASN A 3 24.06 3.11 -10.84
C ASN A 3 22.90 3.71 -10.03
N ALA A 4 21.92 4.29 -10.73
CA ALA A 4 20.69 4.70 -10.10
C ALA A 4 20.00 3.44 -9.55
N THR A 5 19.43 3.51 -8.35
CA THR A 5 18.67 2.41 -7.74
C THR A 5 17.64 1.86 -8.74
N PRO A 6 17.67 0.55 -9.06
CA PRO A 6 16.65 -0.04 -9.92
C PRO A 6 15.26 0.11 -9.31
N VAL A 7 14.26 0.43 -10.12
CA VAL A 7 12.87 0.54 -9.67
C VAL A 7 12.04 -0.52 -10.36
N ILE A 8 11.45 -1.41 -9.59
CA ILE A 8 10.62 -2.49 -10.11
C ILE A 8 9.15 -2.28 -9.76
N ALA A 9 8.26 -2.58 -10.71
CA ALA A 9 6.83 -2.64 -10.44
C ALA A 9 6.44 -4.06 -10.00
N ALA A 10 5.69 -4.16 -8.92
CA ALA A 10 5.20 -5.41 -8.36
C ALA A 10 3.66 -5.35 -8.24
N ILE A 11 2.95 -6.10 -9.10
CA ILE A 11 1.50 -6.04 -9.26
C ILE A 11 0.88 -7.32 -8.71
N PRO A 12 0.34 -7.32 -7.46
CA PRO A 12 -0.39 -8.47 -6.94
C PRO A 12 -1.73 -8.61 -7.67
N ASN A 13 -1.99 -9.81 -8.19
CA ASN A 13 -3.18 -10.13 -8.94
C ASN A 13 -3.91 -11.36 -8.40
N TYR A 14 -5.23 -11.29 -8.35
CA TYR A 14 -6.11 -12.45 -8.18
C TYR A 14 -7.45 -12.17 -8.84
N ASN A 15 -7.72 -12.87 -9.95
CA ASN A 15 -8.96 -12.73 -10.73
C ASN A 15 -9.26 -11.28 -11.16
N MET A 16 -8.23 -10.54 -11.60
CA MET A 16 -8.33 -9.15 -12.05
C MET A 16 -7.91 -8.99 -13.53
N GLY A 17 -8.07 -10.01 -14.36
CA GLY A 17 -7.66 -10.00 -15.77
C GLY A 17 -8.20 -8.80 -16.55
N HIS A 18 -9.46 -8.41 -16.29
CA HIS A 18 -10.04 -7.22 -16.89
C HIS A 18 -9.27 -5.92 -16.56
N HIS A 19 -8.76 -5.78 -15.32
CA HIS A 19 -7.98 -4.62 -14.91
C HIS A 19 -6.55 -4.69 -15.45
N LEU A 20 -5.91 -5.87 -15.42
CA LEU A 20 -4.57 -6.06 -15.98
C LEU A 20 -4.47 -5.62 -17.45
N ARG A 21 -5.50 -5.88 -18.28
CA ARG A 21 -5.53 -5.41 -19.68
C ARG A 21 -5.37 -3.90 -19.80
N LYS A 22 -5.84 -3.13 -18.81
CA LYS A 22 -5.76 -1.67 -18.78
C LYS A 22 -4.49 -1.17 -18.09
N LEU A 23 -4.09 -1.83 -17.01
CA LEU A 23 -2.96 -1.41 -16.19
C LEU A 23 -1.61 -1.70 -16.84
N LEU A 24 -1.41 -2.87 -17.47
CA LEU A 24 -0.12 -3.27 -18.02
C LEU A 24 0.46 -2.27 -19.05
N PRO A 25 -0.32 -1.77 -20.04
CA PRO A 25 0.18 -0.73 -20.95
C PRO A 25 0.63 0.53 -20.22
N GLN A 26 -0.10 0.93 -19.17
CA GLN A 26 0.23 2.12 -18.36
C GLN A 26 1.56 1.90 -17.63
N VAL A 27 1.73 0.76 -16.96
CA VAL A 27 2.94 0.45 -16.18
C VAL A 27 4.18 0.37 -17.07
N LEU A 28 4.10 -0.28 -18.24
CA LEU A 28 5.24 -0.37 -19.15
C LEU A 28 5.70 0.99 -19.69
N ALA A 29 4.80 1.99 -19.75
CA ALA A 29 5.14 3.34 -20.15
C ALA A 29 5.87 4.15 -19.06
N GLN A 30 6.01 3.64 -17.82
CA GLN A 30 6.52 4.41 -16.68
C GLN A 30 8.04 4.30 -16.45
N GLY A 31 8.77 3.56 -17.28
CA GLY A 31 10.23 3.45 -17.22
C GLY A 31 10.77 2.59 -16.08
N TYR A 32 9.98 1.63 -15.57
CA TYR A 32 10.45 0.62 -14.62
C TYR A 32 11.56 -0.25 -15.24
N ASP A 33 12.54 -0.65 -14.44
CA ASP A 33 13.61 -1.54 -14.88
C ASP A 33 13.09 -2.97 -15.07
N ARG A 34 12.11 -3.38 -14.28
CA ARG A 34 11.41 -4.68 -14.39
C ARG A 34 9.96 -4.54 -13.93
N VAL A 35 9.08 -5.32 -14.55
CA VAL A 35 7.64 -5.37 -14.20
C VAL A 35 7.25 -6.81 -13.88
N TYR A 36 6.71 -7.03 -12.69
CA TYR A 36 6.25 -8.32 -12.22
C TYR A 36 4.74 -8.32 -11.97
N VAL A 37 4.04 -9.29 -12.49
CA VAL A 37 2.68 -9.65 -12.06
C VAL A 37 2.79 -10.88 -11.16
N MET A 38 2.35 -10.75 -9.92
CA MET A 38 2.31 -11.83 -8.95
C MET A 38 0.89 -12.39 -8.89
N ASP A 39 0.67 -13.54 -9.51
CA ASP A 39 -0.64 -14.17 -9.59
C ASP A 39 -0.87 -15.13 -8.42
N ASP A 40 -1.98 -14.95 -7.70
CA ASP A 40 -2.35 -15.73 -6.51
C ASP A 40 -3.27 -16.92 -6.87
N GLY A 41 -2.94 -17.65 -7.94
CA GLY A 41 -3.73 -18.79 -8.39
C GLY A 41 -5.07 -18.37 -8.99
N SER A 42 -5.07 -17.40 -9.92
CA SER A 42 -6.27 -16.93 -10.60
C SER A 42 -6.94 -18.03 -11.39
N THR A 43 -8.27 -17.98 -11.44
CA THR A 43 -9.12 -18.91 -12.21
C THR A 43 -9.79 -18.25 -13.42
N ASP A 44 -9.61 -16.93 -13.58
CA ASP A 44 -10.02 -16.15 -14.75
C ASP A 44 -8.92 -16.16 -15.83
N ASP A 45 -9.02 -15.27 -16.80
CA ASP A 45 -8.06 -15.14 -17.89
C ASP A 45 -6.78 -14.35 -17.55
N SER A 46 -6.57 -13.97 -16.26
CA SER A 46 -5.43 -13.16 -15.81
C SER A 46 -4.08 -13.70 -16.30
N VAL A 47 -3.81 -14.98 -16.05
CA VAL A 47 -2.54 -15.62 -16.43
C VAL A 47 -2.36 -15.63 -17.95
N ALA A 48 -3.44 -15.91 -18.71
CA ALA A 48 -3.40 -15.92 -20.17
C ALA A 48 -3.12 -14.51 -20.71
N ILE A 49 -3.70 -13.48 -20.10
CA ILE A 49 -3.45 -12.07 -20.47
C ILE A 49 -1.98 -11.73 -20.32
N VAL A 50 -1.39 -12.01 -19.15
CA VAL A 50 0.02 -11.67 -18.90
C VAL A 50 0.94 -12.42 -19.86
N LYS A 51 0.70 -13.72 -20.10
CA LYS A 51 1.51 -14.53 -21.03
C LYS A 51 1.39 -14.12 -22.49
N ALA A 52 0.25 -13.57 -22.88
CA ALA A 52 0.01 -13.08 -24.24
C ALA A 52 0.35 -11.60 -24.42
N PHE A 53 0.74 -10.92 -23.34
CA PHE A 53 1.01 -9.48 -23.42
C PHE A 53 2.32 -9.21 -24.18
N ASP A 54 2.25 -8.32 -25.15
CA ASP A 54 3.42 -7.90 -25.94
C ASP A 54 4.18 -6.81 -25.16
N GLY A 55 5.11 -7.24 -24.34
CA GLY A 55 5.92 -6.38 -23.50
C GLY A 55 6.72 -7.15 -22.46
N ASP A 56 7.72 -6.51 -21.85
CA ASP A 56 8.59 -7.15 -20.85
C ASP A 56 7.91 -7.19 -19.48
N VAL A 57 6.96 -8.11 -19.32
CA VAL A 57 6.24 -8.40 -18.08
C VAL A 57 6.54 -9.81 -17.63
N GLN A 58 7.05 -9.96 -16.41
CA GLN A 58 7.34 -11.25 -15.82
C GLN A 58 6.20 -11.72 -14.92
N LEU A 59 5.80 -12.98 -15.07
CA LEU A 59 4.73 -13.60 -14.28
C LEU A 59 5.30 -14.49 -13.19
N VAL A 60 4.87 -14.26 -11.96
CA VAL A 60 5.18 -15.11 -10.80
C VAL A 60 3.88 -15.76 -10.34
N GLU A 61 3.72 -17.05 -10.59
CA GLU A 61 2.48 -17.78 -10.35
C GLU A 61 2.51 -18.55 -9.01
N ALA A 62 1.46 -18.41 -8.19
CA ALA A 62 1.14 -19.34 -7.11
C ALA A 62 0.24 -20.46 -7.63
N ARG A 63 0.32 -21.65 -7.02
CA ARG A 63 -0.53 -22.78 -7.38
C ARG A 63 -1.99 -22.60 -6.98
N GLU A 64 -2.24 -21.86 -5.90
CA GLU A 64 -3.55 -21.64 -5.30
C GLU A 64 -3.59 -20.29 -4.58
N ASN A 65 -4.78 -19.76 -4.31
CA ASN A 65 -4.95 -18.51 -3.59
C ASN A 65 -4.52 -18.63 -2.13
N GLN A 66 -3.50 -17.87 -1.77
CA GLN A 66 -2.94 -17.78 -0.41
C GLN A 66 -3.31 -16.48 0.30
N GLY A 67 -3.89 -15.52 -0.42
CA GLY A 67 -4.30 -14.22 0.08
C GLY A 67 -3.31 -13.08 -0.19
N CYS A 68 -3.79 -11.86 -0.04
CA CYS A 68 -3.10 -10.65 -0.51
C CYS A 68 -1.69 -10.45 0.06
N THR A 69 -1.45 -10.80 1.33
CA THR A 69 -0.13 -10.69 1.97
C THR A 69 0.86 -11.72 1.43
N ALA A 70 0.43 -12.97 1.27
CA ALA A 70 1.25 -14.03 0.67
C ALA A 70 1.53 -13.73 -0.81
N ASN A 71 0.54 -13.20 -1.53
CA ASN A 71 0.71 -12.81 -2.92
C ASN A 71 1.78 -11.71 -3.09
N ARG A 72 1.75 -10.63 -2.28
CA ARG A 72 2.80 -9.61 -2.32
C ARG A 72 4.18 -10.17 -2.00
N ASN A 73 4.27 -11.16 -1.11
CA ASN A 73 5.54 -11.80 -0.76
C ASN A 73 6.15 -12.63 -1.91
N GLN A 74 5.40 -12.91 -2.98
CA GLN A 74 5.98 -13.58 -4.13
C GLN A 74 7.12 -12.76 -4.77
N VAL A 75 7.11 -11.43 -4.62
CA VAL A 75 8.21 -10.57 -5.09
C VAL A 75 9.56 -10.97 -4.50
N LEU A 76 9.59 -11.48 -3.26
CA LEU A 76 10.82 -11.95 -2.60
C LEU A 76 11.57 -13.05 -3.39
N LYS A 77 10.91 -13.73 -4.32
CA LYS A 77 11.51 -14.77 -5.15
C LYS A 77 12.36 -14.21 -6.30
N VAL A 78 12.22 -12.92 -6.60
CA VAL A 78 12.75 -12.26 -7.81
C VAL A 78 13.58 -11.01 -7.52
N LEU A 79 13.82 -10.69 -6.24
CA LEU A 79 14.63 -9.55 -5.82
C LEU A 79 16.12 -9.85 -5.96
N ASP A 80 16.89 -8.85 -6.34
CA ASP A 80 18.37 -8.84 -6.28
C ASP A 80 18.90 -8.16 -5.00
N GLY A 81 18.02 -7.42 -4.28
CA GLY A 81 18.27 -6.83 -2.95
C GLY A 81 18.62 -5.34 -2.96
N ASP A 82 18.88 -4.74 -4.12
CA ASP A 82 19.24 -3.32 -4.27
C ASP A 82 18.12 -2.44 -4.90
N GLU A 83 16.96 -3.05 -5.17
CA GLU A 83 15.85 -2.39 -5.84
C GLU A 83 14.99 -1.54 -4.90
N LEU A 84 14.28 -0.60 -5.50
CA LEU A 84 13.10 0.02 -4.93
C LEU A 84 11.87 -0.64 -5.53
N ILE A 85 11.10 -1.34 -4.70
CA ILE A 85 9.88 -2.04 -5.10
C ILE A 85 8.72 -1.05 -5.08
N HIS A 86 7.99 -0.91 -6.18
CA HIS A 86 6.71 -0.20 -6.22
C HIS A 86 5.56 -1.20 -6.28
N PHE A 87 4.85 -1.39 -5.19
CA PHE A 87 3.60 -2.15 -5.17
C PHE A 87 2.46 -1.34 -5.77
N ILE A 88 1.76 -1.92 -6.75
CA ILE A 88 0.61 -1.31 -7.43
C ILE A 88 -0.50 -2.36 -7.48
N ASP A 89 -1.65 -2.08 -6.85
CA ASP A 89 -2.79 -3.01 -6.91
C ASP A 89 -3.37 -3.07 -8.33
N ALA A 90 -3.81 -4.26 -8.77
CA ALA A 90 -4.24 -4.50 -10.14
C ALA A 90 -5.49 -3.70 -10.58
N ASP A 91 -6.28 -3.19 -9.63
CA ASP A 91 -7.48 -2.37 -9.86
C ASP A 91 -7.22 -0.86 -9.80
N MET A 92 -5.99 -0.45 -10.08
CA MET A 92 -5.59 0.96 -10.13
C MET A 92 -5.28 1.42 -11.56
N ASP A 93 -5.50 2.70 -11.83
CA ASP A 93 -4.96 3.42 -12.99
C ASP A 93 -3.85 4.36 -12.52
N LEU A 94 -2.83 4.56 -13.35
CA LEU A 94 -1.71 5.46 -13.04
C LEU A 94 -2.05 6.90 -13.47
N ALA A 95 -1.93 7.86 -12.56
CA ALA A 95 -2.20 9.27 -12.83
C ALA A 95 -0.92 10.10 -12.94
N THR A 96 0.23 9.56 -12.54
CA THR A 96 1.54 10.19 -12.67
C THR A 96 2.30 9.58 -13.85
N ASP A 97 2.99 10.39 -14.63
CA ASP A 97 3.90 9.96 -15.69
C ASP A 97 5.33 9.77 -15.17
N ASN A 98 6.11 8.93 -15.87
CA ASN A 98 7.52 8.66 -15.53
C ASN A 98 7.75 8.24 -14.07
N ILE A 99 6.87 7.39 -13.55
CA ILE A 99 6.84 7.02 -12.13
C ILE A 99 8.19 6.48 -11.64
N ALA A 100 8.91 5.68 -12.43
CA ALA A 100 10.22 5.18 -12.02
C ALA A 100 11.26 6.29 -11.82
N HIS A 101 11.19 7.35 -12.61
CA HIS A 101 12.03 8.55 -12.39
C HIS A 101 11.64 9.27 -11.10
N VAL A 102 10.34 9.53 -10.90
CA VAL A 102 9.82 10.17 -9.68
C VAL A 102 10.18 9.33 -8.44
N ALA A 103 10.10 8.00 -8.53
CA ALA A 103 10.48 7.10 -7.44
C ALA A 103 11.96 7.25 -7.05
N ARG A 104 12.87 7.37 -8.04
CA ARG A 104 14.30 7.65 -7.79
C ARG A 104 14.53 9.02 -7.15
N GLU A 105 13.79 10.03 -7.58
CA GLU A 105 13.84 11.37 -6.94
C GLU A 105 13.36 11.33 -5.49
N LEU A 106 12.28 10.60 -5.19
CA LEU A 106 11.81 10.41 -3.84
C LEU A 106 12.82 9.64 -2.98
N ALA A 107 13.42 8.58 -3.52
CA ALA A 107 14.47 7.84 -2.84
C ALA A 107 15.66 8.74 -2.48
N ALA A 108 16.11 9.57 -3.41
CA ALA A 108 17.19 10.54 -3.17
C ALA A 108 16.79 11.61 -2.15
N ARG A 109 15.56 12.14 -2.24
CA ARG A 109 15.02 13.15 -1.30
C ARG A 109 15.00 12.68 0.14
N TYR A 110 14.70 11.40 0.37
CA TYR A 110 14.54 10.83 1.71
C TYR A 110 15.72 9.97 2.18
N ALA A 111 16.81 9.87 1.41
CA ALA A 111 17.97 9.03 1.69
C ALA A 111 18.55 9.24 3.10
N ASP A 112 18.76 10.51 3.49
CA ASP A 112 19.37 10.87 4.78
C ASP A 112 18.38 10.87 5.95
N HIS A 113 17.12 10.51 5.72
CA HIS A 113 16.07 10.58 6.74
C HIS A 113 15.77 9.25 7.44
N GLY A 114 16.43 8.16 7.04
CA GLY A 114 16.17 6.81 7.55
C GLY A 114 14.78 6.28 7.13
N VAL A 115 14.32 6.68 5.95
CA VAL A 115 13.04 6.26 5.37
C VAL A 115 13.25 4.97 4.59
N GLY A 116 12.51 3.93 4.94
CA GLY A 116 12.56 2.63 4.25
C GLY A 116 11.34 2.35 3.37
N ALA A 117 10.26 3.13 3.53
CA ALA A 117 9.09 3.02 2.67
C ALA A 117 8.42 4.38 2.46
N ILE A 118 7.89 4.61 1.24
CA ILE A 118 7.22 5.84 0.84
C ILE A 118 5.87 5.45 0.22
N GLY A 119 4.77 5.99 0.76
CA GLY A 119 3.42 5.81 0.18
C GLY A 119 3.11 6.95 -0.77
N GLY A 120 2.60 6.63 -1.94
CA GLY A 120 2.05 7.60 -2.88
C GLY A 120 0.60 7.95 -2.60
N LEU A 121 0.06 8.89 -3.36
CA LEU A 121 -1.34 9.29 -3.30
C LEU A 121 -2.22 8.25 -4.00
N VAL A 122 -3.22 7.76 -3.29
CA VAL A 122 -4.33 7.00 -3.87
C VAL A 122 -5.53 7.92 -3.91
N SER A 123 -6.00 8.22 -5.11
CA SER A 123 -7.19 9.03 -5.37
C SER A 123 -8.36 8.13 -5.79
N ARG A 124 -9.54 8.68 -5.74
CA ARG A 124 -10.76 8.10 -6.29
C ARG A 124 -11.10 8.74 -7.62
N ALA A 125 -12.00 8.16 -8.37
CA ALA A 125 -12.46 8.68 -9.66
C ALA A 125 -13.08 10.09 -9.58
N ASP A 126 -13.54 10.53 -8.39
CA ASP A 126 -14.05 11.89 -8.14
C ASP A 126 -12.96 12.90 -7.75
N GLY A 127 -11.68 12.52 -7.80
CA GLY A 127 -10.53 13.34 -7.44
C GLY A 127 -10.31 13.51 -5.93
N SER A 128 -11.14 12.92 -5.08
CA SER A 128 -10.88 12.92 -3.63
C SER A 128 -9.81 11.90 -3.26
N GLN A 129 -8.99 12.20 -2.26
CA GLN A 129 -8.03 11.22 -1.79
C GLN A 129 -8.69 10.08 -1.00
N GLU A 130 -8.12 8.89 -1.09
CA GLU A 130 -8.57 7.73 -0.32
C GLU A 130 -8.33 7.98 1.19
N PRO A 131 -9.34 7.74 2.06
CA PRO A 131 -9.19 7.97 3.50
C PRO A 131 -8.16 7.06 4.18
N TYR A 132 -7.68 6.04 3.48
CA TYR A 132 -6.68 5.10 3.97
C TYR A 132 -5.33 5.22 3.24
N ASN A 133 -4.98 6.39 2.69
CA ASN A 133 -3.67 6.63 2.10
C ASN A 133 -2.52 6.37 3.08
N PHE A 134 -2.71 6.78 4.31
CA PHE A 134 -1.77 6.61 5.42
C PHE A 134 -2.50 6.78 6.75
N GLY A 135 -1.81 6.52 7.85
CA GLY A 135 -2.39 6.80 9.16
C GLY A 135 -1.40 6.88 10.30
N PRO A 136 -1.91 7.24 11.49
CA PRO A 136 -1.15 7.31 12.73
C PRO A 136 -0.82 5.91 13.27
N ALA A 137 -0.07 5.87 14.38
CA ALA A 137 0.17 4.63 15.12
C ALA A 137 -1.14 3.86 15.34
N PHE A 138 -1.12 2.58 15.01
CA PHE A 138 -2.30 1.73 15.12
C PHE A 138 -2.53 1.34 16.58
N THR A 139 -3.46 2.02 17.23
CA THR A 139 -3.76 1.89 18.67
C THR A 139 -5.22 1.56 18.90
N LEU A 140 -5.56 1.16 20.15
CA LEU A 140 -6.96 1.03 20.57
C LEU A 140 -7.75 2.30 20.28
N GLN A 141 -7.19 3.48 20.57
CA GLN A 141 -7.84 4.76 20.32
C GLN A 141 -8.10 4.98 18.82
N THR A 142 -7.09 4.79 17.96
CA THR A 142 -7.25 4.99 16.51
C THR A 142 -8.17 3.96 15.89
N HIS A 143 -8.22 2.74 16.44
CA HIS A 143 -9.15 1.70 16.01
C HIS A 143 -10.61 2.04 16.39
N LEU A 144 -10.85 2.52 17.61
CA LEU A 144 -12.20 2.85 18.09
C LEU A 144 -12.77 4.11 17.47
N THR A 145 -11.95 5.10 17.14
CA THR A 145 -12.43 6.36 16.56
C THR A 145 -13.00 6.19 15.16
N GLY A 146 -12.52 5.20 14.37
CA GLY A 146 -13.07 4.88 13.04
C GLY A 146 -13.21 6.09 12.10
N ILE A 147 -12.38 7.12 12.29
CA ILE A 147 -12.51 8.44 11.65
C ILE A 147 -12.52 8.38 10.13
N PRO A 148 -11.59 7.65 9.46
CA PRO A 148 -11.63 7.57 8.00
C PRO A 148 -12.98 7.08 7.45
N PRO A 149 -13.58 5.97 7.96
CA PRO A 149 -14.90 5.54 7.53
C PRO A 149 -16.01 6.56 7.80
N VAL A 150 -15.91 7.33 8.89
CA VAL A 150 -16.90 8.38 9.21
C VAL A 150 -16.75 9.54 8.25
N LEU A 151 -15.55 10.00 7.98
CA LEU A 151 -15.28 11.06 7.00
C LEU A 151 -15.74 10.67 5.60
N ASP A 152 -15.50 9.42 5.20
CA ASP A 152 -15.95 8.91 3.91
C ASP A 152 -17.48 8.94 3.76
N ARG A 153 -18.23 8.56 4.80
CA ARG A 153 -19.70 8.63 4.79
C ARG A 153 -20.29 10.04 4.71
N VAL A 154 -19.54 11.04 5.16
CA VAL A 154 -20.00 12.43 5.20
C VAL A 154 -19.28 13.32 4.19
N ARG A 155 -18.43 12.78 3.33
CA ARG A 155 -17.65 13.54 2.34
C ARG A 155 -18.54 14.38 1.39
N GLU A 156 -19.72 13.88 1.04
CA GLU A 156 -20.71 14.63 0.24
C GLU A 156 -21.30 15.85 0.98
N ARG A 157 -20.99 15.98 2.27
CA ARG A 157 -21.37 17.10 3.12
C ARG A 157 -20.11 17.80 3.65
N PRO A 158 -19.41 18.60 2.83
CA PRO A 158 -18.08 19.10 3.13
C PRO A 158 -17.99 19.91 4.43
N LYS A 159 -19.03 20.68 4.78
CA LYS A 159 -19.07 21.42 6.04
C LYS A 159 -19.11 20.48 7.25
N LEU A 160 -19.90 19.41 7.18
CA LEU A 160 -19.99 18.40 8.24
C LEU A 160 -18.70 17.58 8.35
N ALA A 161 -18.14 17.17 7.22
CA ALA A 161 -16.87 16.44 7.20
C ALA A 161 -15.73 17.27 7.81
N ARG A 162 -15.64 18.58 7.48
CA ARG A 162 -14.64 19.50 8.08
C ARG A 162 -14.86 19.69 9.58
N ALA A 163 -16.11 19.82 10.02
CA ALA A 163 -16.42 19.95 11.45
C ALA A 163 -16.01 18.69 12.24
N ILE A 164 -16.35 17.50 11.73
CA ILE A 164 -15.94 16.22 12.35
C ILE A 164 -14.43 16.13 12.39
N GLN A 165 -13.74 16.38 11.27
CA GLN A 165 -12.30 16.31 11.17
C GLN A 165 -11.60 17.28 12.15
N HIS A 166 -12.11 18.51 12.26
CA HIS A 166 -11.59 19.49 13.20
C HIS A 166 -11.76 19.02 14.65
N SER A 167 -12.92 18.48 15.01
CA SER A 167 -13.24 18.01 16.36
C SER A 167 -12.36 16.82 16.80
N VAL A 168 -11.94 15.96 15.87
CA VAL A 168 -11.16 14.75 16.18
C VAL A 168 -9.65 14.93 16.00
N ARG A 169 -9.21 15.99 15.32
CA ARG A 169 -7.78 16.27 15.06
C ARG A 169 -6.91 16.34 16.34
N PRO A 170 -7.39 16.86 17.47
CA PRO A 170 -6.62 16.82 18.72
C PRO A 170 -6.38 15.40 19.25
N VAL A 171 -7.29 14.48 18.91
CA VAL A 171 -7.27 13.08 19.38
C VAL A 171 -6.50 12.18 18.43
N VAL A 172 -6.63 12.41 17.11
CA VAL A 172 -5.99 11.59 16.08
C VAL A 172 -5.28 12.50 15.09
N LYS A 173 -3.99 12.66 15.29
CA LYS A 173 -3.10 13.37 14.36
C LYS A 173 -2.74 12.44 13.21
N ASN A 174 -2.44 13.02 12.04
CA ASN A 174 -1.87 12.31 10.89
C ASN A 174 -2.81 11.28 10.21
N TYR A 175 -4.12 11.51 10.21
CA TYR A 175 -5.01 10.90 9.22
C TYR A 175 -5.11 11.76 7.97
N PRO A 176 -5.32 11.15 6.79
CA PRO A 176 -5.58 11.90 5.56
C PRO A 176 -6.74 12.86 5.71
N ASN A 177 -6.57 14.07 5.22
CA ASN A 177 -7.68 14.98 5.06
C ASN A 177 -8.27 14.81 3.65
N VAL A 178 -9.34 14.05 3.54
CA VAL A 178 -9.97 13.70 2.25
C VAL A 178 -10.53 14.91 1.48
N LEU A 179 -10.59 16.08 2.11
CA LEU A 179 -11.13 17.31 1.52
C LEU A 179 -10.08 18.36 1.19
N ASP A 180 -8.85 18.19 1.67
CA ASP A 180 -7.75 19.11 1.44
C ASP A 180 -6.73 18.49 0.49
N GLU A 181 -5.87 19.31 -0.05
CA GLU A 181 -4.76 18.87 -0.88
C GLU A 181 -3.80 17.98 -0.07
N ALA A 182 -3.36 16.90 -0.69
CA ALA A 182 -2.41 15.98 -0.08
C ALA A 182 -1.02 16.62 0.00
N ALA A 183 -0.32 16.45 1.12
CA ALA A 183 1.01 17.01 1.35
C ALA A 183 1.96 15.97 1.94
N PRO A 184 3.28 16.05 1.63
CA PRO A 184 4.28 15.16 2.20
C PRO A 184 4.32 15.21 3.72
N GLN A 185 4.34 14.03 4.36
CA GLN A 185 4.42 13.93 5.82
C GLN A 185 4.90 12.56 6.29
N GLN A 186 5.44 12.51 7.49
CA GLN A 186 5.73 11.23 8.13
C GLN A 186 4.42 10.51 8.47
N ALA A 187 4.35 9.22 8.14
CA ALA A 187 3.21 8.36 8.43
C ALA A 187 3.63 7.18 9.31
N PHE A 188 2.69 6.59 10.05
CA PHE A 188 2.98 5.35 10.75
C PHE A 188 2.79 4.15 9.84
N TRP A 189 1.70 4.08 9.10
CA TRP A 189 1.44 3.07 8.07
C TRP A 189 1.02 3.72 6.75
N LEU A 190 1.19 3.01 5.65
CA LEU A 190 0.97 3.46 4.28
C LEU A 190 -0.04 2.55 3.58
N HIS A 191 -0.68 3.04 2.52
CA HIS A 191 -1.52 2.22 1.65
C HIS A 191 -0.66 1.23 0.85
N GLU A 192 -1.04 -0.05 0.87
CA GLU A 192 -0.25 -1.13 0.27
C GLU A 192 -0.25 -1.13 -1.26
N GLY A 193 -1.25 -0.53 -1.88
CA GLY A 193 -1.45 -0.54 -3.33
C GLY A 193 -0.79 0.63 -4.09
N ASN A 194 -0.12 1.55 -3.38
CA ASN A 194 0.77 2.57 -3.97
C ASN A 194 1.90 2.85 -2.99
N MET A 195 2.81 1.90 -2.87
CA MET A 195 3.88 1.96 -1.88
C MET A 195 5.23 1.59 -2.50
N LEU A 196 6.19 2.49 -2.34
CA LEU A 196 7.61 2.22 -2.57
C LEU A 196 8.23 1.66 -1.29
N ILE A 197 9.02 0.60 -1.38
CA ILE A 197 9.80 0.05 -0.27
C ILE A 197 11.13 -0.50 -0.80
N TYR A 198 12.23 -0.26 -0.09
CA TYR A 198 13.51 -0.82 -0.45
C TYR A 198 13.51 -2.34 -0.30
N ALA A 199 14.11 -3.05 -1.25
CA ALA A 199 14.14 -4.50 -1.28
C ALA A 199 14.82 -5.08 -0.05
N ASP A 200 15.99 -4.57 0.35
CA ASP A 200 16.73 -4.97 1.55
C ASP A 200 15.92 -4.78 2.83
N VAL A 201 15.15 -3.68 2.92
CA VAL A 201 14.22 -3.42 4.03
C VAL A 201 13.11 -4.48 4.04
N TYR A 202 12.49 -4.74 2.88
CA TYR A 202 11.38 -5.69 2.76
C TYR A 202 11.84 -7.12 3.08
N GLU A 203 12.98 -7.54 2.55
CA GLU A 203 13.64 -8.83 2.83
C GLU A 203 14.01 -8.98 4.30
N SER A 204 14.58 -7.93 4.92
CA SER A 204 14.96 -7.95 6.35
C SER A 204 13.78 -8.16 7.29
N LEU A 205 12.55 -7.93 6.81
CA LEU A 205 11.30 -8.18 7.53
C LEU A 205 10.70 -9.55 7.17
N GLY A 206 11.20 -10.23 6.13
CA GLY A 206 10.58 -11.42 5.55
C GLY A 206 9.25 -11.10 4.85
N GLY A 207 9.10 -9.88 4.33
CA GLY A 207 7.89 -9.40 3.70
C GLY A 207 6.71 -9.17 4.66
N TYR A 208 5.48 -9.32 4.18
CA TYR A 208 4.26 -9.29 4.99
C TYR A 208 4.09 -10.58 5.81
N ASP A 209 3.40 -10.48 6.94
CA ASP A 209 2.96 -11.67 7.67
C ASP A 209 1.78 -12.35 6.95
N ILE A 210 1.99 -13.55 6.46
CA ILE A 210 0.99 -14.31 5.67
C ILE A 210 -0.26 -14.71 6.48
N ASN A 211 -0.17 -14.70 7.82
CA ASN A 211 -1.32 -14.94 8.68
C ASN A 211 -2.23 -13.70 8.80
N MET A 212 -1.81 -12.58 8.26
CA MET A 212 -2.52 -11.31 8.32
C MET A 212 -3.40 -11.12 7.09
N ARG A 213 -4.70 -11.42 7.19
CA ARG A 213 -5.66 -11.24 6.08
C ARG A 213 -6.17 -9.80 5.93
N ASN A 214 -6.09 -9.02 7.00
CA ASN A 214 -6.34 -7.58 7.07
C ASN A 214 -5.29 -6.99 8.01
N HIS A 215 -5.12 -5.68 8.02
CA HIS A 215 -4.10 -5.00 8.82
C HIS A 215 -2.64 -5.37 8.47
N GLY A 216 -2.38 -5.87 7.25
CA GLY A 216 -1.03 -6.15 6.76
C GLY A 216 -0.16 -4.90 6.80
N ALA A 217 -0.66 -3.77 6.33
CA ALA A 217 0.01 -2.47 6.38
C ALA A 217 0.38 -2.06 7.82
N GLN A 218 -0.53 -2.26 8.77
CA GLN A 218 -0.28 -1.92 10.17
C GLN A 218 0.76 -2.86 10.81
N ASP A 219 0.72 -4.16 10.52
CA ASP A 219 1.72 -5.12 10.97
C ASP A 219 3.11 -4.80 10.41
N LEU A 220 3.20 -4.55 9.10
CA LEU A 220 4.46 -4.15 8.44
C LEU A 220 5.01 -2.87 9.08
N ALA A 221 4.15 -1.87 9.29
CA ALA A 221 4.52 -0.60 9.92
C ALA A 221 5.04 -0.77 11.35
N ILE A 222 4.42 -1.63 12.15
CA ILE A 222 4.90 -1.93 13.51
C ILE A 222 6.29 -2.60 13.48
N ARG A 223 6.51 -3.51 12.53
CA ARG A 223 7.82 -4.17 12.38
C ARG A 223 8.91 -3.21 11.91
N LEU A 224 8.59 -2.29 10.99
CA LEU A 224 9.46 -1.18 10.59
C LEU A 224 9.78 -0.25 11.78
N GLU A 225 8.75 0.12 12.58
CA GLU A 225 8.95 0.96 13.78
C GLU A 225 9.89 0.31 14.79
N LYS A 226 9.76 -1.01 15.03
CA LYS A 226 10.67 -1.76 15.92
C LYS A 226 12.12 -1.78 15.44
N LYS A 227 12.34 -1.63 14.13
CA LYS A 227 13.69 -1.48 13.54
C LYS A 227 14.16 -0.02 13.44
N GLY A 228 13.34 0.95 13.86
CA GLY A 228 13.66 2.38 13.74
C GLY A 228 13.57 2.93 12.31
N ILE A 229 12.98 2.16 11.38
CA ILE A 229 12.83 2.52 9.96
C ILE A 229 11.59 3.40 9.80
N LYS A 230 11.77 4.60 9.22
CA LYS A 230 10.68 5.55 9.02
C LYS A 230 9.87 5.25 7.75
N ARG A 231 8.65 5.73 7.72
CA ARG A 231 7.73 5.70 6.58
C ARG A 231 7.29 7.12 6.30
N TRP A 232 7.17 7.44 5.02
CA TRP A 232 6.78 8.77 4.56
C TRP A 232 5.64 8.66 3.56
N PHE A 233 4.68 9.55 3.64
CA PHE A 233 3.69 9.77 2.59
C PHE A 233 4.14 10.94 1.74
N ASP A 234 4.17 10.77 0.42
CA ASP A 234 4.47 11.82 -0.54
C ASP A 234 3.55 11.69 -1.76
N PRO A 235 2.73 12.70 -2.06
CA PRO A 235 1.74 12.62 -3.13
C PRO A 235 2.30 12.74 -4.55
N SER A 236 3.63 12.79 -4.73
CA SER A 236 4.26 12.93 -6.06
C SER A 236 3.97 11.77 -7.01
N ILE A 237 3.62 10.59 -6.47
CA ILE A 237 3.13 9.46 -7.27
C ILE A 237 1.67 9.27 -6.94
N GLU A 238 0.80 9.50 -7.94
CA GLU A 238 -0.64 9.35 -7.80
C GLU A 238 -1.17 8.18 -8.63
N VAL A 239 -2.07 7.40 -8.04
CA VAL A 239 -2.86 6.35 -8.69
C VAL A 239 -4.34 6.56 -8.38
N VAL A 240 -5.22 6.15 -9.31
CA VAL A 240 -6.68 6.20 -9.15
C VAL A 240 -7.20 4.80 -8.85
N HIS A 241 -7.84 4.63 -7.69
CA HIS A 241 -8.35 3.33 -7.23
C HIS A 241 -9.80 3.11 -7.65
N HIS A 242 -10.07 2.02 -8.34
CA HIS A 242 -11.42 1.67 -8.79
C HIS A 242 -12.26 0.93 -7.76
N TYR A 243 -11.69 0.61 -6.64
CA TYR A 243 -12.29 -0.04 -5.46
C TYR A 243 -13.27 -1.19 -5.76
N ILE A 244 -12.75 -2.40 -5.80
CA ILE A 244 -13.56 -3.62 -5.94
C ILE A 244 -13.58 -4.36 -4.60
N ASP A 245 -14.74 -4.40 -3.92
CA ASP A 245 -14.90 -5.18 -2.69
C ASP A 245 -15.16 -6.67 -2.98
N VAL A 246 -14.09 -7.42 -3.14
CA VAL A 246 -14.15 -8.88 -3.33
C VAL A 246 -14.44 -9.65 -2.03
N ARG A 247 -14.44 -9.02 -0.86
CA ARG A 247 -14.54 -9.67 0.47
C ARG A 247 -15.97 -9.78 0.99
N GLY A 248 -16.86 -8.89 0.58
CA GLY A 248 -18.28 -8.91 0.92
C GLY A 248 -18.58 -9.11 2.41
N LYS A 249 -19.57 -9.98 2.72
CA LYS A 249 -20.04 -10.23 4.09
C LYS A 249 -18.99 -10.83 5.06
N LYS A 250 -17.93 -11.47 4.56
CA LYS A 250 -16.86 -12.07 5.38
C LYS A 250 -15.89 -11.02 5.96
N ARG A 251 -15.90 -9.78 5.45
CA ARG A 251 -14.96 -8.71 5.79
C ARG A 251 -14.88 -8.44 7.30
N LYS A 252 -16.03 -8.29 7.99
CA LYS A 252 -16.05 -7.95 9.42
C LYS A 252 -15.40 -9.03 10.30
N LYS A 253 -15.68 -10.32 10.01
CA LYS A 253 -15.10 -11.45 10.74
C LYS A 253 -13.58 -11.47 10.55
N GLN A 254 -13.12 -11.36 9.33
CA GLN A 254 -11.69 -11.35 9.00
C GLN A 254 -10.96 -10.15 9.63
N GLN A 255 -11.58 -8.96 9.67
CA GLN A 255 -11.01 -7.79 10.35
C GLN A 255 -10.82 -8.04 11.84
N TYR A 256 -11.82 -8.62 12.52
CA TYR A 256 -11.74 -8.94 13.96
C TYR A 256 -10.66 -9.99 14.24
N GLU A 257 -10.62 -11.07 13.46
CA GLU A 257 -9.62 -12.14 13.60
C GLU A 257 -8.19 -11.58 13.41
N SER A 258 -7.98 -10.76 12.37
CA SER A 258 -6.69 -10.13 12.11
C SER A 258 -6.29 -9.12 13.18
N LEU A 259 -7.23 -8.34 13.72
CA LEU A 259 -6.98 -7.44 14.84
C LEU A 259 -6.53 -8.22 16.09
N ARG A 260 -7.26 -9.30 16.43
CA ARG A 260 -6.90 -10.14 17.57
C ARG A 260 -5.50 -10.75 17.40
N TYR A 261 -5.19 -11.23 16.21
CA TYR A 261 -3.87 -11.76 15.89
C TYR A 261 -2.79 -10.69 16.02
N LEU A 262 -2.98 -9.50 15.45
CA LEU A 262 -2.05 -8.37 15.52
C LEU A 262 -1.75 -7.98 16.98
N VAL A 263 -2.79 -7.82 17.80
CA VAL A 263 -2.64 -7.48 19.22
C VAL A 263 -1.94 -8.59 20.00
N GLY A 264 -2.26 -9.87 19.70
CA GLY A 264 -1.55 -11.02 20.28
C GLY A 264 -0.06 -11.05 19.92
N LYS A 265 0.27 -10.75 18.66
CA LYS A 265 1.65 -10.74 18.13
C LYS A 265 2.49 -9.61 18.71
N HIS A 266 1.95 -8.41 18.79
CA HIS A 266 2.71 -7.22 19.17
C HIS A 266 2.54 -6.80 20.62
N GLY A 267 1.55 -7.35 21.32
CA GLY A 267 1.24 -7.08 22.72
C GLY A 267 0.17 -6.01 22.92
N ILE A 268 -0.61 -6.17 23.98
CA ILE A 268 -1.70 -5.25 24.34
C ILE A 268 -1.18 -3.88 24.80
N LYS A 269 -0.05 -3.84 25.54
CA LYS A 269 0.51 -2.59 26.05
C LYS A 269 0.92 -1.64 24.92
N PRO A 270 1.72 -2.04 23.91
CA PRO A 270 2.00 -1.20 22.75
C PRO A 270 0.73 -0.75 22.02
N TRP A 271 -0.26 -1.63 21.88
CA TRP A 271 -1.51 -1.28 21.23
C TRP A 271 -2.31 -0.21 21.98
N VAL A 272 -2.28 -0.21 23.31
CA VAL A 272 -2.94 0.84 24.12
C VAL A 272 -2.13 2.14 24.11
N THR A 273 -0.81 2.07 24.22
CA THR A 273 0.07 3.26 24.40
C THR A 273 0.57 3.86 23.08
N GLY A 274 0.51 3.11 21.97
CA GLY A 274 1.13 3.50 20.69
C GLY A 274 2.66 3.39 20.67
N GLN A 275 3.26 2.83 21.70
CA GLN A 275 4.72 2.68 21.82
C GLN A 275 5.15 1.28 21.37
N TYR A 276 5.55 1.15 20.11
CA TYR A 276 5.97 -0.12 19.48
C TYR A 276 7.50 -0.34 19.49
N ARG A 277 8.24 0.55 20.14
CA ARG A 277 9.71 0.46 20.26
C ARG A 277 10.13 -0.47 21.39
#